data_b1fcdacc65bafa5f35463aa600e429cb
#
_entry.id   b1fcdacc65bafa5f35463aa600e429cb
#
_cell.length_a   1.000
_cell.length_b   1.000
_cell.length_c   1.000
_cell.angle_alpha   90.00
_cell.angle_beta   90.00
_cell.angle_gamma   90.00
#
_symmetry.space_group_name_H-M   'P 1'
#
loop_
_entity.id
_entity.type
_entity.pdbx_description
1 polymer ?
#
loop_
_entity_poly.entity_id
_entity_poly.type
_entity_poly.pdbx_seq_one_letter_code
_entity_poly.pdbx_strand_id
1 'polypeptide(L)'
;MNNTFMSDVYPGSWIKVDCKNLLGLGFEHDGIVVDVKANPTTPEDVKVVHFAWNERDDRRVIVETTLDVFMAMGTNTRIVDVEFTVNPSLVVNRARSQLGRADYNLLGRNCQHFAHWCCHGNAFSREVFKYSAFGAAFGLVVAFAGFFGMAAARGSMW
;
A
#
# COMPACT_ATOMS: atom_id res chain seq x y z
N MET A 1 -4.72 -2.42 20.51
CA MET A 1 -3.95 -1.43 19.70
C MET A 1 -3.05 -0.67 20.66
N ASN A 2 -1.75 -0.58 20.36
CA ASN A 2 -0.88 0.21 21.20
C ASN A 2 -1.21 1.69 21.00
N ASN A 3 -1.50 2.38 22.10
CA ASN A 3 -1.82 3.82 22.11
C ASN A 3 -0.75 4.69 21.41
N THR A 4 0.48 4.16 21.32
CA THR A 4 1.65 4.78 20.71
C THR A 4 1.51 4.96 19.20
N PHE A 5 0.88 4.04 18.46
CA PHE A 5 0.77 4.13 17.00
C PHE A 5 -0.06 5.37 16.58
N MET A 6 -1.19 5.62 17.26
CA MET A 6 -2.06 6.76 16.92
C MET A 6 -1.43 8.12 17.24
N SER A 7 -0.56 8.18 18.28
CA SER A 7 0.17 9.42 18.63
C SER A 7 1.28 9.78 17.62
N ASP A 8 1.80 8.78 16.91
CA ASP A 8 2.94 8.93 16.02
C ASP A 8 2.54 9.10 14.55
N VAL A 9 1.24 8.89 14.24
CA VAL A 9 0.70 9.07 12.88
C VAL A 9 0.43 10.55 12.61
N TYR A 10 0.94 11.06 11.50
CA TYR A 10 0.73 12.44 11.03
C TYR A 10 0.55 12.48 9.50
N PRO A 11 -0.03 13.56 8.93
CA PRO A 11 -0.13 13.70 7.48
C PRO A 11 1.25 13.65 6.82
N GLY A 12 1.40 12.79 5.81
CA GLY A 12 2.67 12.50 5.16
C GLY A 12 3.34 11.21 5.65
N SER A 13 2.86 10.58 6.74
CA SER A 13 3.37 9.28 7.18
C SER A 13 3.15 8.20 6.13
N TRP A 14 4.19 7.44 5.84
CA TRP A 14 4.09 6.18 5.09
C TRP A 14 3.77 5.07 6.07
N ILE A 15 2.70 4.35 5.83
CA ILE A 15 2.25 3.23 6.67
C ILE A 15 2.18 1.94 5.87
N LYS A 16 2.34 0.82 6.56
CA LYS A 16 2.26 -0.53 6.02
C LYS A 16 1.36 -1.42 6.85
N VAL A 17 0.75 -2.39 6.20
CA VAL A 17 0.02 -3.50 6.84
C VAL A 17 0.47 -4.82 6.20
N ASP A 18 0.67 -5.85 7.03
CA ASP A 18 1.06 -7.18 6.58
C ASP A 18 -0.18 -7.96 6.13
N CYS A 19 -0.24 -8.27 4.85
CA CYS A 19 -1.33 -9.00 4.20
C CYS A 19 -0.92 -10.44 3.87
N LYS A 20 -1.91 -11.29 3.63
CA LYS A 20 -1.70 -12.64 3.06
C LYS A 20 -2.61 -12.82 1.85
N ASN A 21 -2.09 -13.47 0.81
CA ASN A 21 -2.91 -13.87 -0.32
C ASN A 21 -3.65 -15.20 0.00
N LEU A 22 -4.48 -15.67 -0.93
CA LEU A 22 -5.25 -16.92 -0.77
C LEU A 22 -4.36 -18.16 -0.54
N LEU A 23 -3.11 -18.13 -0.98
CA LEU A 23 -2.14 -19.20 -0.77
C LEU A 23 -1.39 -19.06 0.56
N GLY A 24 -1.75 -18.07 1.39
CA GLY A 24 -1.08 -17.79 2.65
C GLY A 24 0.28 -17.09 2.51
N LEU A 25 0.70 -16.71 1.30
CA LEU A 25 1.93 -15.98 1.05
C LEU A 25 1.79 -14.54 1.54
N GLY A 26 2.70 -14.11 2.41
CA GLY A 26 2.72 -12.75 2.94
C GLY A 26 3.19 -11.72 1.93
N PHE A 27 2.56 -10.55 1.95
CA PHE A 27 3.02 -9.35 1.27
C PHE A 27 2.69 -8.11 2.10
N GLU A 28 3.40 -7.02 1.86
CA GLU A 28 3.11 -5.75 2.52
C GLU A 28 2.21 -4.89 1.63
N HIS A 29 1.21 -4.25 2.25
CA HIS A 29 0.38 -3.25 1.60
C HIS A 29 0.73 -1.87 2.16
N ASP A 30 0.91 -0.90 1.27
CA ASP A 30 1.43 0.43 1.57
C ASP A 30 0.37 1.50 1.37
N GLY A 31 0.37 2.51 2.25
CA GLY A 31 -0.48 3.69 2.17
C GLY A 31 0.22 4.94 2.67
N ILE A 32 -0.32 6.09 2.29
CA ILE A 32 0.11 7.41 2.75
C ILE A 32 -1.01 8.05 3.57
N VAL A 33 -0.70 8.44 4.79
CA VAL A 33 -1.61 9.24 5.62
C VAL A 33 -1.71 10.64 5.04
N VAL A 34 -2.93 11.11 4.80
CA VAL A 34 -3.16 12.41 4.14
C VAL A 34 -3.94 13.39 4.99
N ASP A 35 -4.58 12.92 6.05
CA ASP A 35 -5.29 13.76 7.01
C ASP A 35 -5.38 13.07 8.37
N VAL A 36 -5.29 13.86 9.45
CA VAL A 36 -5.46 13.44 10.84
C VAL A 36 -6.23 14.53 11.55
N LYS A 37 -7.37 14.20 12.17
CA LYS A 37 -8.13 15.17 12.96
C LYS A 37 -7.28 15.74 14.11
N ALA A 38 -7.61 16.91 14.57
CA ALA A 38 -6.84 17.62 15.60
C ALA A 38 -6.64 16.84 16.92
N ASN A 39 -7.59 15.98 17.28
CA ASN A 39 -7.50 15.10 18.44
C ASN A 39 -7.98 13.69 18.04
N PRO A 40 -7.14 12.90 17.34
CA PRO A 40 -7.56 11.61 16.85
C PRO A 40 -7.73 10.63 18.02
N THR A 41 -8.90 10.06 18.15
CA THR A 41 -9.21 9.07 19.20
C THR A 41 -9.37 7.66 18.64
N THR A 42 -9.73 7.57 17.37
CA THR A 42 -9.99 6.31 16.68
C THR A 42 -9.37 6.31 15.28
N PRO A 43 -9.13 5.14 14.66
CA PRO A 43 -8.59 5.06 13.31
C PRO A 43 -9.44 5.75 12.24
N GLU A 44 -10.74 5.89 12.46
CA GLU A 44 -11.65 6.62 11.55
C GLU A 44 -11.34 8.12 11.47
N ASP A 45 -10.59 8.66 12.44
CA ASP A 45 -10.14 10.06 12.47
C ASP A 45 -8.93 10.33 11.57
N VAL A 46 -8.39 9.29 10.94
CA VAL A 46 -7.21 9.34 10.06
C VAL A 46 -7.60 8.92 8.64
N LYS A 47 -7.15 9.70 7.63
CA LYS A 47 -7.36 9.39 6.21
C LYS A 47 -6.07 8.87 5.57
N VAL A 48 -6.23 7.84 4.74
CA VAL A 48 -5.13 7.13 4.06
C VAL A 48 -5.41 7.04 2.57
N VAL A 49 -4.44 7.39 1.74
CA VAL A 49 -4.48 7.15 0.30
C VAL A 49 -3.66 5.91 -0.03
N HIS A 50 -4.29 4.95 -0.70
CA HIS A 50 -3.68 3.67 -1.06
C HIS A 50 -4.36 3.04 -2.28
N PHE A 51 -3.81 1.95 -2.82
CA PHE A 51 -4.50 1.14 -3.81
C PHE A 51 -5.55 0.23 -3.14
N ALA A 52 -6.80 0.30 -3.58
CA ALA A 52 -7.86 -0.64 -3.19
C ALA A 52 -8.51 -1.29 -4.41
N TRP A 53 -9.14 -2.43 -4.18
CA TRP A 53 -9.94 -3.09 -5.21
C TRP A 53 -11.26 -2.35 -5.42
N ASN A 54 -11.57 -2.04 -6.65
CA ASN A 54 -12.86 -1.48 -7.05
C ASN A 54 -13.69 -2.60 -7.71
N GLU A 55 -14.67 -3.12 -6.98
CA GLU A 55 -15.53 -4.21 -7.46
C GLU A 55 -16.32 -3.85 -8.72
N ARG A 56 -16.70 -2.57 -8.87
CA ARG A 56 -17.49 -2.12 -10.03
C ARG A 56 -16.67 -2.20 -11.32
N ASP A 57 -15.41 -1.85 -11.26
CA ASP A 57 -14.53 -1.75 -12.43
C ASP A 57 -13.60 -2.97 -12.55
N ASP A 58 -13.67 -3.91 -11.62
CA ASP A 58 -12.82 -5.12 -11.53
C ASP A 58 -11.32 -4.79 -11.63
N ARG A 59 -10.89 -3.74 -10.94
CA ARG A 59 -9.49 -3.26 -10.99
C ARG A 59 -9.08 -2.54 -9.72
N ARG A 60 -7.77 -2.42 -9.53
CA ARG A 60 -7.22 -1.62 -8.43
C ARG A 60 -7.18 -0.14 -8.78
N VAL A 61 -7.66 0.69 -7.86
CA VAL A 61 -7.73 2.15 -7.99
C VAL A 61 -7.11 2.79 -6.76
N ILE A 62 -6.45 3.92 -6.93
CA ILE A 62 -5.98 4.73 -5.81
C ILE A 62 -7.19 5.47 -5.22
N VAL A 63 -7.46 5.19 -3.94
CA VAL A 63 -8.58 5.76 -3.18
C VAL A 63 -8.11 6.40 -1.89
N GLU A 64 -8.95 7.28 -1.33
CA GLU A 64 -8.82 7.78 0.04
C GLU A 64 -9.84 7.04 0.91
N THR A 65 -9.37 6.36 1.96
CA THR A 65 -10.21 5.67 2.95
C THR A 65 -9.84 6.12 4.36
N THR A 66 -10.53 5.59 5.36
CA THR A 66 -10.13 5.75 6.76
C THR A 66 -9.08 4.70 7.14
N LEU A 67 -8.31 4.97 8.18
CA LEU A 67 -7.24 4.08 8.63
C LEU A 67 -7.77 2.72 9.11
N ASP A 68 -8.96 2.67 9.71
CA ASP A 68 -9.61 1.40 10.08
C ASP A 68 -9.83 0.48 8.87
N VAL A 69 -10.29 1.05 7.74
CA VAL A 69 -10.46 0.31 6.47
C VAL A 69 -9.12 -0.19 5.94
N PHE A 70 -8.08 0.65 5.98
CA PHE A 70 -6.73 0.24 5.59
C PHE A 70 -6.18 -0.89 6.47
N MET A 71 -6.37 -0.78 7.79
CA MET A 71 -5.92 -1.77 8.77
C MET A 71 -6.65 -3.10 8.66
N ALA A 72 -7.94 -3.08 8.27
CA ALA A 72 -8.73 -4.29 8.06
C ALA A 72 -8.21 -5.18 6.91
N MET A 73 -7.30 -4.67 6.06
CA MET A 73 -6.68 -5.45 4.98
C MET A 73 -5.67 -6.48 5.47
N GLY A 74 -5.20 -6.38 6.71
CA GLY A 74 -4.20 -7.32 7.22
C GLY A 74 -3.92 -7.18 8.71
N THR A 75 -2.69 -7.41 9.10
CA THR A 75 -2.23 -7.37 10.51
C THR A 75 -0.97 -6.51 10.63
N ASN A 76 -0.57 -6.20 11.86
CA ASN A 76 0.71 -5.52 12.15
C ASN A 76 0.90 -4.21 11.36
N THR A 77 -0.06 -3.29 11.52
CA THR A 77 0.07 -1.94 10.92
C THR A 77 1.19 -1.17 11.60
N ARG A 78 2.07 -0.56 10.80
CA ARG A 78 3.24 0.18 11.28
C ARG A 78 3.56 1.39 10.41
N ILE A 79 4.23 2.36 11.00
CA ILE A 79 4.82 3.49 10.29
C ILE A 79 6.16 3.04 9.71
N VAL A 80 6.43 3.42 8.47
CA VAL A 80 7.75 3.25 7.83
C VAL A 80 8.60 4.44 8.20
N ASP A 81 9.75 4.19 8.82
CA ASP A 81 10.73 5.21 9.06
C ASP A 81 11.35 5.66 7.72
N VAL A 82 11.17 6.93 7.39
CA VAL A 82 11.68 7.53 6.16
C VAL A 82 12.86 8.41 6.56
N GLU A 83 14.07 7.96 6.24
CA GLU A 83 15.34 8.60 6.62
C GLU A 83 15.50 10.05 6.10
N PHE A 84 14.61 10.53 5.24
CA PHE A 84 14.71 11.87 4.65
C PHE A 84 13.57 12.76 5.11
N THR A 85 13.91 13.96 5.50
CA THR A 85 12.97 15.05 5.84
C THR A 85 12.26 15.56 4.59
N VAL A 86 11.36 14.76 4.05
CA VAL A 86 10.47 15.22 2.98
C VAL A 86 9.39 16.08 3.60
N ASN A 87 9.09 17.23 2.98
CA ASN A 87 7.99 18.08 3.42
C ASN A 87 6.67 17.28 3.42
N PRO A 88 6.02 17.08 4.58
CA PRO A 88 4.79 16.28 4.68
C PRO A 88 3.68 16.77 3.75
N SER A 89 3.53 18.09 3.57
CA SER A 89 2.54 18.65 2.65
C SER A 89 2.79 18.25 1.19
N LEU A 90 4.05 18.11 0.79
CA LEU A 90 4.39 17.63 -0.56
C LEU A 90 4.02 16.16 -0.73
N VAL A 91 4.24 15.32 0.29
CA VAL A 91 3.86 13.90 0.28
C VAL A 91 2.34 13.77 0.13
N VAL A 92 1.58 14.51 0.94
CA VAL A 92 0.11 14.55 0.89
C VAL A 92 -0.39 15.00 -0.49
N ASN A 93 0.16 16.09 -1.03
CA ASN A 93 -0.23 16.61 -2.34
C ASN A 93 0.04 15.59 -3.45
N ARG A 94 1.20 14.92 -3.42
CA ARG A 94 1.52 13.84 -4.35
C ARG A 94 0.52 12.68 -4.23
N ALA A 95 0.24 12.22 -3.02
CA ALA A 95 -0.70 11.13 -2.81
C ALA A 95 -2.10 11.47 -3.37
N ARG A 96 -2.63 12.64 -3.02
CA ARG A 96 -3.94 13.07 -3.50
C ARG A 96 -4.00 13.32 -5.00
N SER A 97 -2.90 13.74 -5.64
CA SER A 97 -2.84 13.93 -7.10
C SER A 97 -3.02 12.64 -7.90
N GLN A 98 -2.91 11.47 -7.26
CA GLN A 98 -3.06 10.17 -7.90
C GLN A 98 -4.43 9.52 -7.67
N LEU A 99 -5.33 10.17 -6.92
CA LEU A 99 -6.68 9.64 -6.68
C LEU A 99 -7.41 9.33 -7.99
N GLY A 100 -8.08 8.18 -8.03
CA GLY A 100 -8.81 7.70 -9.19
C GLY A 100 -7.96 6.99 -10.26
N ARG A 101 -6.61 7.02 -10.16
CA ARG A 101 -5.76 6.27 -11.09
C ARG A 101 -5.89 4.76 -10.86
N ALA A 102 -5.96 4.03 -11.98
CA ALA A 102 -6.22 2.60 -12.03
C ALA A 102 -5.15 1.84 -12.81
N ASP A 103 -3.96 2.41 -12.96
CA ASP A 103 -2.84 1.86 -13.72
C ASP A 103 -1.95 0.92 -12.87
N TYR A 104 -2.55 0.19 -11.93
CA TYR A 104 -1.84 -0.76 -11.08
C TYR A 104 -1.10 -1.81 -11.91
N ASN A 105 0.17 -1.98 -11.65
CA ASN A 105 1.02 -3.01 -12.23
C ASN A 105 1.95 -3.56 -11.17
N LEU A 106 1.93 -4.88 -10.97
CA LEU A 106 2.72 -5.54 -9.93
C LEU A 106 4.21 -5.23 -10.01
N LEU A 107 4.77 -5.13 -11.23
CA LEU A 107 6.21 -4.95 -11.46
C LEU A 107 6.67 -3.48 -11.41
N GLY A 108 5.81 -2.53 -11.79
CA GLY A 108 6.24 -1.15 -11.96
C GLY A 108 5.38 -0.08 -11.30
N ARG A 109 4.14 -0.42 -10.87
CA ARG A 109 3.19 0.53 -10.28
C ARG A 109 2.31 -0.13 -9.22
N ASN A 110 2.93 -0.68 -8.18
CA ASN A 110 2.25 -1.27 -7.03
C ASN A 110 2.16 -0.28 -5.86
N CYS A 111 1.55 -0.71 -4.75
CA CYS A 111 1.37 0.13 -3.56
C CYS A 111 2.72 0.64 -3.00
N GLN A 112 3.78 -0.16 -3.04
CA GLN A 112 5.11 0.22 -2.56
C GLN A 112 5.75 1.28 -3.49
N HIS A 113 5.64 1.14 -4.82
CA HIS A 113 6.10 2.16 -5.76
C HIS A 113 5.37 3.48 -5.57
N PHE A 114 4.06 3.43 -5.34
CA PHE A 114 3.24 4.61 -5.08
C PHE A 114 3.70 5.33 -3.81
N ALA A 115 3.81 4.62 -2.69
CA ALA A 115 4.21 5.21 -1.42
C ALA A 115 5.64 5.77 -1.47
N HIS A 116 6.57 5.02 -2.07
CA HIS A 116 7.95 5.49 -2.26
C HIS A 116 8.02 6.74 -3.14
N TRP A 117 7.24 6.78 -4.24
CA TRP A 117 7.18 7.97 -5.09
C TRP A 117 6.59 9.18 -4.34
N CYS A 118 5.56 8.99 -3.53
CA CYS A 118 5.03 10.08 -2.72
C CYS A 118 6.11 10.69 -1.81
N CYS A 119 6.90 9.85 -1.16
CA CYS A 119 7.94 10.29 -0.24
C CYS A 119 9.18 10.85 -0.96
N HIS A 120 9.68 10.19 -2.00
CA HIS A 120 10.99 10.48 -2.59
C HIS A 120 10.96 11.11 -3.99
N GLY A 121 9.80 11.15 -4.65
CA GLY A 121 9.65 11.67 -6.02
C GLY A 121 10.07 10.70 -7.12
N ASN A 122 10.55 9.49 -6.75
CA ASN A 122 10.87 8.41 -7.68
C ASN A 122 10.16 7.12 -7.26
N ALA A 123 9.82 6.25 -8.21
CA ALA A 123 9.16 4.98 -7.93
C ALA A 123 10.20 3.87 -7.71
N PHE A 124 10.10 3.16 -6.58
CA PHE A 124 10.95 2.00 -6.26
C PHE A 124 10.14 0.98 -5.46
N SER A 125 10.36 -0.31 -5.68
CA SER A 125 9.74 -1.39 -4.91
C SER A 125 10.78 -2.41 -4.49
N ARG A 126 10.94 -2.59 -3.16
CA ARG A 126 11.81 -3.62 -2.58
C ARG A 126 11.31 -5.03 -2.87
N GLU A 127 9.99 -5.21 -2.95
CA GLU A 127 9.40 -6.52 -3.21
C GLU A 127 9.71 -6.98 -4.64
N VAL A 128 9.55 -6.12 -5.63
CA VAL A 128 9.94 -6.43 -7.01
C VAL A 128 11.42 -6.80 -7.10
N PHE A 129 12.28 -6.08 -6.38
CA PHE A 129 13.71 -6.39 -6.35
C PHE A 129 13.99 -7.75 -5.70
N LYS A 130 13.34 -8.10 -4.59
CA LYS A 130 13.49 -9.42 -3.95
C LYS A 130 13.06 -10.54 -4.90
N TYR A 131 11.89 -10.41 -5.53
CA TYR A 131 11.39 -11.44 -6.45
C TYR A 131 12.20 -11.54 -7.75
N SER A 132 12.71 -10.43 -8.27
CA SER A 132 13.60 -10.45 -9.44
C SER A 132 14.97 -11.07 -9.14
N ALA A 133 15.53 -10.84 -7.96
CA ALA A 133 16.77 -11.45 -7.53
C ALA A 133 16.64 -12.97 -7.28
N PHE A 134 15.50 -13.42 -6.72
CA PHE A 134 15.19 -14.85 -6.57
C PHE A 134 14.85 -15.50 -7.91
N GLY A 135 14.18 -14.81 -8.83
CA GLY A 135 13.86 -15.31 -10.17
C GLY A 135 15.07 -15.55 -11.05
N ALA A 136 16.16 -14.85 -10.82
CA ALA A 136 17.44 -15.09 -11.49
C ALA A 136 18.14 -16.37 -11.01
N ALA A 137 17.81 -16.87 -9.81
CA ALA A 137 18.41 -18.08 -9.24
C ALA A 137 17.55 -19.36 -9.42
N PHE A 138 16.22 -19.23 -9.54
CA PHE A 138 15.29 -20.35 -9.72
C PHE A 138 14.16 -19.95 -10.68
N GLY A 139 14.32 -20.29 -11.93
CA GLY A 139 13.38 -20.25 -13.05
C GLY A 139 12.00 -19.64 -12.78
N LEU A 140 11.81 -18.49 -13.33
CA LEU A 140 10.64 -17.57 -13.35
C LEU A 140 9.26 -18.20 -13.67
N VAL A 141 9.19 -19.50 -13.95
CA VAL A 141 7.98 -20.16 -14.47
C VAL A 141 6.95 -20.46 -13.37
N VAL A 142 7.35 -20.72 -12.14
CA VAL A 142 6.42 -21.16 -11.09
C VAL A 142 5.74 -19.99 -10.36
N ALA A 143 6.45 -18.90 -10.13
CA ALA A 143 5.87 -17.73 -9.44
C ALA A 143 4.91 -16.94 -10.34
N PHE A 144 5.17 -16.87 -11.64
CA PHE A 144 4.30 -16.19 -12.60
C PHE A 144 3.03 -16.96 -12.93
N ALA A 145 3.08 -18.29 -13.01
CA ALA A 145 1.88 -19.12 -13.26
C ALA A 145 0.86 -19.03 -12.12
N GLY A 146 1.31 -18.90 -10.87
CA GLY A 146 0.44 -18.71 -9.71
C GLY A 146 -0.25 -17.34 -9.64
N PHE A 147 0.38 -16.30 -10.18
CA PHE A 147 -0.17 -14.95 -10.17
C PHE A 147 -1.10 -14.64 -11.36
N PHE A 148 -0.83 -15.20 -12.53
CA PHE A 148 -1.67 -15.01 -13.72
C PHE A 148 -2.87 -15.96 -13.79
N GLY A 149 -2.77 -17.14 -13.20
CA GLY A 149 -3.89 -18.09 -13.11
C GLY A 149 -5.03 -17.62 -12.22
N MET A 150 -4.81 -16.64 -11.35
CA MET A 150 -5.80 -16.12 -10.41
C MET A 150 -6.61 -14.95 -10.95
N ALA A 151 -6.23 -14.36 -12.07
CA ALA A 151 -7.04 -13.33 -12.75
C ALA A 151 -8.30 -13.92 -13.42
N ALA A 152 -8.40 -15.26 -13.54
CA ALA A 152 -9.54 -15.95 -14.13
C ALA A 152 -10.48 -16.62 -13.10
N ALA A 153 -10.13 -16.67 -11.82
CA ALA A 153 -11.01 -17.18 -10.78
C ALA A 153 -11.82 -16.03 -10.16
N ARG A 154 -13.05 -15.91 -10.61
CA ARG A 154 -14.10 -15.08 -10.00
C ARG A 154 -14.24 -15.46 -8.52
N GLY A 155 -13.94 -14.54 -7.63
CA GLY A 155 -14.24 -14.71 -6.22
C GLY A 155 -13.34 -13.82 -5.38
N SER A 156 -13.94 -12.78 -4.81
CA SER A 156 -13.50 -11.98 -3.65
C SER A 156 -12.11 -12.34 -3.12
N MET A 157 -11.10 -11.67 -3.57
CA MET A 157 -9.78 -11.64 -2.98
C MET A 157 -9.54 -10.24 -2.46
N TRP A 158 -10.01 -10.07 -1.23
CA TRP A 158 -9.52 -9.15 -0.17
C TRP A 158 -10.48 -9.17 0.98
#